data_ffce9004e50cd7ef5ffc4e3a19c89e45
#
_entry.id   ffce9004e50cd7ef5ffc4e3a19c89e45
#
_cell.length_a   1.000
_cell.length_b   1.000
_cell.length_c   1.000
_cell.angle_alpha   90.00
_cell.angle_beta   90.00
_cell.angle_gamma   90.00
#
_symmetry.space_group_name_H-M   'P 1'
#
loop_
_entity.id
_entity.type
_entity.pdbx_description
1 polymer ?
#
loop_
_entity_poly.entity_id
_entity_poly.type
_entity_poly.pdbx_seq_one_letter_code
_entity_poly.pdbx_strand_id
1 'polypeptide(L)'
;MSATRLRIFVSSVQQEFKTLRSDLKAFLLGDAFLRRFVSEVFLFEELPASDQRADEVYLAEVERCDIYLAVLGYEYGSVDAKGVSPTEYEYLHATKQRKTRLIYVWGADEARRAPKMKALVRRASTELVRRRVEDTNALNSEVYASLVDYLDRKGALRVPPFDTIATEGATLADLSSKRLEWFLETARRERGFPLKPRTAPDALLKHLNLLDGHRPTNAALLLFGSAPQRFHRTAETKCVFCHGTEYRRRFASQQIYGGDLFEQ
;
A
#
# COMPACT_ATOMS: atom_id res chain seq x y z
N MET A 1 5.92 5.10 7.62
CA MET A 1 6.29 4.36 6.40
C MET A 1 6.01 5.25 5.20
N SER A 2 6.99 5.51 4.33
CA SER A 2 6.76 6.22 3.06
C SER A 2 5.76 5.39 2.26
N ALA A 3 4.63 5.96 1.88
CA ALA A 3 3.64 5.29 1.04
C ALA A 3 4.33 4.86 -0.25
N THR A 4 4.34 3.57 -0.54
CA THR A 4 4.88 3.03 -1.78
C THR A 4 4.09 3.63 -2.93
N ARG A 5 4.70 4.51 -3.71
CA ARG A 5 4.08 5.12 -4.87
C ARG A 5 4.46 4.31 -6.10
N LEU A 6 3.48 3.72 -6.74
CA LEU A 6 3.64 2.84 -7.89
C LEU A 6 3.81 3.64 -9.18
N ARG A 7 4.71 3.17 -10.02
CA ARG A 7 4.85 3.57 -11.43
C ARG A 7 4.28 2.47 -12.30
N ILE A 8 3.32 2.79 -13.13
CA ILE A 8 2.62 1.84 -14.02
C ILE A 8 3.02 2.15 -15.46
N PHE A 9 3.53 1.17 -16.16
CA PHE A 9 3.77 1.23 -17.60
C PHE A 9 2.59 0.61 -18.33
N VAL A 10 1.93 1.35 -19.22
CA VAL A 10 0.80 0.86 -20.03
C VAL A 10 1.27 0.49 -21.42
N SER A 11 1.19 -0.79 -21.73
CA SER A 11 1.57 -1.40 -23.01
C SER A 11 0.34 -1.79 -23.81
N SER A 12 0.22 -1.34 -25.03
CA SER A 12 -0.79 -1.79 -26.01
C SER A 12 -0.45 -1.23 -27.40
N VAL A 13 -1.12 -1.71 -28.44
CA VAL A 13 -1.01 -1.11 -29.76
C VAL A 13 -1.62 0.29 -29.76
N GLN A 14 -0.78 1.32 -29.95
CA GLN A 14 -1.18 2.72 -29.79
C GLN A 14 -2.33 3.12 -30.72
N GLN A 15 -2.30 2.69 -31.99
CA GLN A 15 -3.35 3.06 -32.95
C GLN A 15 -4.70 2.46 -32.60
N GLU A 16 -4.71 1.22 -32.09
CA GLU A 16 -5.94 0.52 -31.66
C GLU A 16 -6.54 1.14 -30.39
N PHE A 17 -5.67 1.60 -29.47
CA PHE A 17 -6.09 1.97 -28.11
C PHE A 17 -5.79 3.42 -27.70
N LYS A 18 -5.66 4.35 -28.65
CA LYS A 18 -5.26 5.73 -28.36
C LYS A 18 -6.11 6.38 -27.26
N THR A 19 -7.44 6.35 -27.39
CA THR A 19 -8.36 6.93 -26.40
C THR A 19 -8.36 6.14 -25.10
N LEU A 20 -8.43 4.80 -25.20
CA LEU A 20 -8.46 3.92 -24.04
C LEU A 20 -7.24 4.13 -23.12
N ARG A 21 -6.05 4.34 -23.69
CA ARG A 21 -4.80 4.57 -22.93
C ARG A 21 -4.87 5.85 -22.10
N SER A 22 -5.34 6.96 -22.71
CA SER A 22 -5.52 8.22 -22.00
C SER A 22 -6.62 8.15 -20.93
N ASP A 23 -7.73 7.47 -21.24
CA ASP A 23 -8.83 7.27 -20.28
C ASP A 23 -8.39 6.42 -19.10
N LEU A 24 -7.65 5.33 -19.34
CA LEU A 24 -7.09 4.49 -18.29
C LEU A 24 -6.12 5.28 -17.40
N LYS A 25 -5.25 6.11 -17.99
CA LYS A 25 -4.36 6.98 -17.22
C LYS A 25 -5.15 7.97 -16.37
N ALA A 26 -6.15 8.64 -16.96
CA ALA A 26 -7.00 9.58 -16.25
C ALA A 26 -7.73 8.89 -15.09
N PHE A 27 -8.25 7.68 -15.29
CA PHE A 27 -8.86 6.86 -14.25
C PHE A 27 -7.87 6.55 -13.12
N LEU A 28 -6.70 6.01 -13.42
CA LEU A 28 -5.71 5.59 -12.42
C LEU A 28 -5.21 6.74 -11.55
N LEU A 29 -5.02 7.93 -12.14
CA LEU A 29 -4.55 9.12 -11.44
C LEU A 29 -5.68 9.94 -10.80
N GLY A 30 -6.91 9.80 -11.30
CA GLY A 30 -8.10 10.54 -10.83
C GLY A 30 -8.89 9.82 -9.73
N ASP A 31 -8.86 8.49 -9.69
CA ASP A 31 -9.59 7.72 -8.68
C ASP A 31 -9.15 8.07 -7.27
N ALA A 32 -10.10 8.31 -6.36
CA ALA A 32 -9.84 8.83 -5.03
C ALA A 32 -8.98 7.88 -4.16
N PHE A 33 -9.04 6.58 -4.40
CA PHE A 33 -8.25 5.59 -3.68
C PHE A 33 -6.92 5.34 -4.38
N LEU A 34 -6.91 5.04 -5.69
CA LEU A 34 -5.71 4.66 -6.45
C LEU A 34 -4.67 5.79 -6.48
N ARG A 35 -5.08 7.06 -6.62
CA ARG A 35 -4.16 8.22 -6.61
C ARG A 35 -3.29 8.34 -5.34
N ARG A 36 -3.65 7.64 -4.27
CA ARG A 36 -2.84 7.61 -3.04
C ARG A 36 -1.61 6.70 -3.19
N PHE A 37 -1.69 5.74 -4.11
CA PHE A 37 -0.69 4.69 -4.31
C PHE A 37 0.00 4.79 -5.67
N VAL A 38 -0.67 5.31 -6.70
CA VAL A 38 -0.11 5.49 -8.05
C VAL A 38 0.49 6.88 -8.16
N SER A 39 1.80 6.96 -8.44
CA SER A 39 2.49 8.24 -8.64
C SER A 39 2.59 8.62 -10.10
N GLU A 40 2.65 7.64 -10.99
CA GLU A 40 2.89 7.85 -12.41
C GLU A 40 2.27 6.72 -13.24
N VAL A 41 1.66 7.11 -14.36
CA VAL A 41 1.23 6.20 -15.41
C VAL A 41 1.94 6.63 -16.69
N PHE A 42 2.86 5.78 -17.14
CA PHE A 42 3.67 6.05 -18.32
C PHE A 42 2.94 5.64 -19.61
N LEU A 43 2.84 6.58 -20.53
CA LEU A 43 2.38 6.39 -21.92
C LEU A 43 3.46 6.90 -22.87
N PHE A 44 3.93 6.05 -23.79
CA PHE A 44 5.02 6.40 -24.69
C PHE A 44 4.72 7.63 -25.56
N GLU A 45 3.48 7.78 -26.01
CA GLU A 45 3.01 8.90 -26.84
C GLU A 45 3.02 10.29 -26.17
N GLU A 46 3.22 10.36 -24.88
CA GLU A 46 3.30 11.63 -24.14
C GLU A 46 4.76 12.13 -24.00
N LEU A 47 5.70 11.36 -24.46
CA LEU A 47 7.09 11.78 -24.41
C LEU A 47 7.37 12.94 -25.36
N PRO A 48 8.15 13.94 -24.92
CA PRO A 48 8.66 14.96 -25.82
C PRO A 48 9.61 14.35 -26.85
N ALA A 49 9.75 14.99 -28.00
CA ALA A 49 10.75 14.59 -28.98
C ALA A 49 12.17 14.60 -28.34
N SER A 50 12.92 13.55 -28.55
CA SER A 50 14.29 13.41 -28.04
C SER A 50 15.19 12.76 -29.09
N ASP A 51 16.51 12.98 -28.99
CA ASP A 51 17.52 12.33 -29.82
C ASP A 51 17.92 10.97 -29.23
N GLN A 52 16.91 10.17 -28.88
CA GLN A 52 17.09 8.82 -28.36
C GLN A 52 16.30 7.82 -29.20
N ARG A 53 16.79 6.60 -29.29
CA ARG A 53 16.07 5.54 -29.99
C ARG A 53 14.81 5.16 -29.22
N ALA A 54 13.69 5.06 -29.93
CA ALA A 54 12.39 4.74 -29.32
C ALA A 54 12.42 3.42 -28.53
N ASP A 55 13.11 2.40 -29.05
CA ASP A 55 13.24 1.08 -28.40
C ASP A 55 14.03 1.14 -27.09
N GLU A 56 15.09 1.94 -27.02
CA GLU A 56 15.84 2.15 -25.78
C GLU A 56 15.00 2.85 -24.72
N VAL A 57 14.23 3.85 -25.13
CA VAL A 57 13.39 4.63 -24.23
C VAL A 57 12.28 3.79 -23.60
N TYR A 58 11.45 3.09 -24.41
CA TYR A 58 10.35 2.33 -23.81
C TYR A 58 10.86 1.12 -22.99
N LEU A 59 11.97 0.48 -23.36
CA LEU A 59 12.55 -0.60 -22.54
C LEU A 59 13.09 -0.08 -21.21
N ALA A 60 13.74 1.09 -21.19
CA ALA A 60 14.18 1.73 -19.95
C ALA A 60 13.01 2.06 -19.04
N GLU A 61 11.88 2.53 -19.59
CA GLU A 61 10.69 2.82 -18.79
C GLU A 61 10.01 1.54 -18.26
N VAL A 62 10.04 0.44 -19.02
CA VAL A 62 9.64 -0.89 -18.49
C VAL A 62 10.55 -1.30 -17.33
N GLU A 63 11.86 -1.03 -17.38
CA GLU A 63 12.75 -1.31 -16.25
C GLU A 63 12.44 -0.46 -15.00
N ARG A 64 12.00 0.77 -15.19
CA ARG A 64 11.69 1.70 -14.10
C ARG A 64 10.32 1.48 -13.47
N CYS A 65 9.39 0.80 -14.16
CA CYS A 65 8.04 0.59 -13.63
C CYS A 65 8.00 -0.46 -12.51
N ASP A 66 7.02 -0.33 -11.63
CA ASP A 66 6.68 -1.35 -10.63
C ASP A 66 5.70 -2.37 -11.22
N ILE A 67 4.80 -1.90 -12.07
CA ILE A 67 3.75 -2.70 -12.71
C ILE A 67 3.78 -2.46 -14.22
N TYR A 68 3.90 -3.53 -14.97
CA TYR A 68 3.66 -3.59 -16.41
C TYR A 68 2.20 -4.00 -16.65
N LEU A 69 1.40 -3.10 -17.22
CA LEU A 69 0.00 -3.32 -17.54
C LEU A 69 -0.15 -3.41 -19.06
N ALA A 70 -0.58 -4.56 -19.56
CA ALA A 70 -0.78 -4.76 -20.99
C ALA A 70 -2.25 -4.96 -21.35
N VAL A 71 -2.69 -4.25 -22.41
CA VAL A 71 -3.97 -4.47 -23.08
C VAL A 71 -3.69 -5.02 -24.47
N LEU A 72 -3.92 -6.32 -24.65
CA LEU A 72 -3.67 -7.06 -25.88
C LEU A 72 -4.95 -7.12 -26.70
N GLY A 73 -4.98 -6.36 -27.80
CA GLY A 73 -6.13 -6.19 -28.69
C GLY A 73 -6.19 -7.16 -29.85
N TYR A 74 -6.81 -6.70 -30.91
CA TYR A 74 -6.92 -7.45 -32.16
C TYR A 74 -5.69 -7.28 -33.06
N GLU A 75 -5.10 -6.09 -33.04
CA GLU A 75 -3.95 -5.75 -33.86
C GLU A 75 -2.62 -6.11 -33.18
N TYR A 76 -1.64 -6.50 -33.97
CA TYR A 76 -0.28 -6.76 -33.46
C TYR A 76 0.60 -5.51 -33.46
N GLY A 77 0.21 -4.50 -34.24
CA GLY A 77 0.96 -3.27 -34.43
C GLY A 77 2.07 -3.39 -35.49
N SER A 78 2.82 -2.31 -35.67
CA SER A 78 3.94 -2.24 -36.58
C SER A 78 5.07 -3.18 -36.12
N VAL A 79 5.76 -3.79 -37.09
CA VAL A 79 6.86 -4.72 -36.80
C VAL A 79 8.19 -4.16 -37.27
N ASP A 80 9.24 -4.49 -36.56
CA ASP A 80 10.64 -4.22 -36.99
C ASP A 80 11.15 -5.19 -38.06
N ALA A 81 12.42 -5.09 -38.41
CA ALA A 81 13.10 -5.98 -39.39
C ALA A 81 13.09 -7.47 -38.93
N LYS A 82 12.92 -7.76 -37.66
CA LYS A 82 12.80 -9.12 -37.09
C LYS A 82 11.37 -9.59 -37.05
N GLY A 83 10.40 -8.74 -37.44
CA GLY A 83 8.99 -9.04 -37.45
C GLY A 83 8.33 -9.02 -36.05
N VAL A 84 8.93 -8.33 -35.10
CA VAL A 84 8.45 -8.21 -33.71
C VAL A 84 7.90 -6.81 -33.46
N SER A 85 6.76 -6.70 -32.77
CA SER A 85 6.16 -5.42 -32.42
C SER A 85 6.74 -4.85 -31.11
N PRO A 86 6.69 -3.52 -30.90
CA PRO A 86 7.06 -2.90 -29.64
C PRO A 86 6.35 -3.53 -28.44
N THR A 87 5.04 -3.78 -28.55
CA THR A 87 4.24 -4.41 -27.50
C THR A 87 4.78 -5.80 -27.10
N GLU A 88 5.24 -6.60 -28.06
CA GLU A 88 5.86 -7.89 -27.73
C GLU A 88 7.24 -7.72 -27.11
N TYR A 89 8.07 -6.76 -27.59
CA TYR A 89 9.35 -6.46 -26.95
C TYR A 89 9.18 -5.99 -25.50
N GLU A 90 8.24 -5.11 -25.24
CA GLU A 90 7.89 -4.62 -23.90
C GLU A 90 7.49 -5.79 -22.99
N TYR A 91 6.62 -6.69 -23.48
CA TYR A 91 6.18 -7.89 -22.75
C TYR A 91 7.36 -8.81 -22.40
N LEU A 92 8.20 -9.12 -23.39
CA LEU A 92 9.38 -9.97 -23.20
C LEU A 92 10.37 -9.35 -22.22
N HIS A 93 10.57 -8.03 -22.31
CA HIS A 93 11.45 -7.29 -21.42
C HIS A 93 10.93 -7.27 -20.00
N ALA A 94 9.64 -6.98 -19.80
CA ALA A 94 8.99 -7.05 -18.50
C ALA A 94 9.10 -8.45 -17.87
N THR A 95 8.99 -9.50 -18.68
CA THR A 95 9.20 -10.89 -18.28
C THR A 95 10.63 -11.14 -17.81
N LYS A 96 11.61 -10.72 -18.59
CA LYS A 96 13.04 -10.85 -18.28
C LYS A 96 13.40 -10.12 -16.98
N GLN A 97 12.85 -8.93 -16.79
CA GLN A 97 13.06 -8.10 -15.60
C GLN A 97 12.21 -8.52 -14.39
N ARG A 98 11.43 -9.60 -14.50
CA ARG A 98 10.56 -10.13 -13.45
C ARG A 98 9.60 -9.09 -12.89
N LYS A 99 9.09 -8.18 -13.73
CA LYS A 99 8.10 -7.18 -13.33
C LYS A 99 6.77 -7.82 -12.97
N THR A 100 6.00 -7.16 -12.11
CA THR A 100 4.59 -7.52 -11.93
C THR A 100 3.85 -7.21 -13.23
N ARG A 101 3.26 -8.23 -13.86
CA ARG A 101 2.58 -8.11 -15.15
C ARG A 101 1.09 -8.32 -14.97
N LEU A 102 0.30 -7.31 -15.31
CA LEU A 102 -1.16 -7.37 -15.36
C LEU A 102 -1.57 -7.42 -16.83
N ILE A 103 -2.20 -8.51 -17.26
CA ILE A 103 -2.50 -8.77 -18.67
C ILE A 103 -4.02 -8.80 -18.88
N TYR A 104 -4.48 -7.91 -19.74
CA TYR A 104 -5.88 -7.81 -20.17
C TYR A 104 -5.99 -8.11 -21.66
N VAL A 105 -6.92 -8.97 -22.03
CA VAL A 105 -7.18 -9.34 -23.43
C VAL A 105 -8.48 -8.70 -23.85
N TRP A 106 -8.38 -7.77 -24.81
CA TRP A 106 -9.52 -7.02 -25.29
C TRP A 106 -10.34 -7.81 -26.31
N GLY A 107 -11.65 -7.84 -26.10
CA GLY A 107 -12.64 -8.42 -27.00
C GLY A 107 -12.70 -9.94 -27.01
N ALA A 108 -13.83 -10.46 -27.45
CA ALA A 108 -14.13 -11.89 -27.50
C ALA A 108 -13.83 -12.55 -28.83
N ASP A 109 -13.78 -11.79 -29.93
CA ASP A 109 -13.64 -12.32 -31.29
C ASP A 109 -12.21 -12.75 -31.61
N GLU A 110 -11.89 -14.01 -31.35
CA GLU A 110 -10.58 -14.60 -31.68
C GLU A 110 -10.33 -14.69 -33.19
N ALA A 111 -11.38 -14.75 -34.05
CA ALA A 111 -11.20 -14.83 -35.51
C ALA A 111 -10.59 -13.54 -36.06
N ARG A 112 -11.01 -12.40 -35.53
CA ARG A 112 -10.55 -11.07 -35.90
C ARG A 112 -9.10 -10.77 -35.47
N ARG A 113 -8.61 -11.45 -34.44
CA ARG A 113 -7.28 -11.17 -33.86
C ARG A 113 -6.16 -11.60 -34.81
N ALA A 114 -5.19 -10.71 -35.02
CA ALA A 114 -4.00 -10.99 -35.86
C ALA A 114 -3.24 -12.24 -35.39
N PRO A 115 -2.70 -13.08 -36.30
CA PRO A 115 -2.06 -14.33 -35.94
C PRO A 115 -0.92 -14.17 -34.91
N LYS A 116 -0.08 -13.15 -35.06
CA LYS A 116 1.02 -12.85 -34.12
C LYS A 116 0.48 -12.41 -32.75
N MET A 117 -0.61 -11.62 -32.72
CA MET A 117 -1.24 -11.22 -31.46
C MET A 117 -1.88 -12.45 -30.76
N LYS A 118 -2.47 -13.39 -31.52
CA LYS A 118 -2.94 -14.69 -30.95
C LYS A 118 -1.81 -15.45 -30.28
N ALA A 119 -0.62 -15.46 -30.92
CA ALA A 119 0.56 -16.14 -30.37
C ALA A 119 1.02 -15.47 -29.07
N LEU A 120 1.07 -14.13 -29.03
CA LEU A 120 1.44 -13.37 -27.83
C LEU A 120 0.43 -13.59 -26.69
N VAL A 121 -0.89 -13.50 -26.99
CA VAL A 121 -1.96 -13.79 -26.01
C VAL A 121 -1.86 -15.22 -25.48
N ARG A 122 -1.57 -16.20 -26.33
CA ARG A 122 -1.39 -17.60 -25.92
C ARG A 122 -0.19 -17.73 -24.99
N ARG A 123 0.97 -17.14 -25.34
CA ARG A 123 2.16 -17.08 -24.46
C ARG A 123 1.81 -16.50 -23.10
N ALA A 124 1.21 -15.32 -23.07
CA ALA A 124 0.82 -14.69 -21.82
C ALA A 124 -0.14 -15.58 -20.99
N SER A 125 -1.04 -16.30 -21.64
CA SER A 125 -2.01 -17.21 -21.00
C SER A 125 -1.38 -18.46 -20.38
N THR A 126 -0.23 -18.91 -20.88
CA THR A 126 0.50 -20.05 -20.30
C THR A 126 1.37 -19.62 -19.12
N GLU A 127 1.77 -18.34 -19.05
CA GLU A 127 2.64 -17.82 -18.01
C GLU A 127 1.87 -17.19 -16.84
N LEU A 128 0.72 -16.58 -17.10
CA LEU A 128 0.01 -15.72 -16.14
C LEU A 128 -1.52 -15.93 -16.17
N VAL A 129 -2.16 -15.63 -15.05
CA VAL A 129 -3.61 -15.41 -15.03
C VAL A 129 -3.90 -14.09 -15.74
N ARG A 130 -4.72 -14.14 -16.78
CA ARG A 130 -5.17 -12.97 -17.54
C ARG A 130 -6.67 -12.76 -17.39
N ARG A 131 -7.13 -11.53 -17.64
CA ARG A 131 -8.55 -11.20 -17.69
C ARG A 131 -8.96 -10.82 -19.11
N ARG A 132 -10.14 -11.23 -19.52
CA ARG A 132 -10.78 -10.77 -20.76
C ARG A 132 -11.69 -9.58 -20.42
N VAL A 133 -11.64 -8.55 -21.25
CA VAL A 133 -12.43 -7.33 -21.11
C VAL A 133 -13.01 -6.94 -22.46
N GLU A 134 -14.22 -6.40 -22.47
CA GLU A 134 -14.92 -6.07 -23.73
C GLU A 134 -15.17 -4.58 -23.90
N ASP A 135 -15.08 -3.82 -22.82
CA ASP A 135 -15.25 -2.37 -22.82
C ASP A 135 -14.34 -1.69 -21.77
N THR A 136 -14.31 -0.37 -21.82
CA THR A 136 -13.48 0.46 -20.92
C THR A 136 -13.89 0.33 -19.45
N ASN A 137 -15.17 0.17 -19.16
CA ASN A 137 -15.64 0.03 -17.78
C ASN A 137 -15.22 -1.30 -17.19
N ALA A 138 -15.33 -2.39 -17.97
CA ALA A 138 -14.84 -3.70 -17.59
C ALA A 138 -13.32 -3.68 -17.35
N LEU A 139 -12.55 -3.02 -18.24
CA LEU A 139 -11.11 -2.85 -18.06
C LEU A 139 -10.79 -2.09 -16.77
N ASN A 140 -11.42 -0.94 -16.55
CA ASN A 140 -11.17 -0.14 -15.34
C ASN A 140 -11.49 -0.92 -14.06
N SER A 141 -12.60 -1.66 -14.04
CA SER A 141 -13.00 -2.48 -12.90
C SER A 141 -12.00 -3.61 -12.61
N GLU A 142 -11.54 -4.32 -13.65
CA GLU A 142 -10.57 -5.41 -13.51
C GLU A 142 -9.17 -4.88 -13.14
N VAL A 143 -8.76 -3.73 -13.68
CA VAL A 143 -7.51 -3.06 -13.31
C VAL A 143 -7.57 -2.61 -11.86
N TYR A 144 -8.67 -1.99 -11.43
CA TYR A 144 -8.88 -1.59 -10.04
C TYR A 144 -8.75 -2.78 -9.10
N ALA A 145 -9.47 -3.87 -9.36
CA ALA A 145 -9.43 -5.07 -8.55
C ALA A 145 -8.01 -5.67 -8.47
N SER A 146 -7.31 -5.72 -9.60
CA SER A 146 -5.92 -6.23 -9.65
C SER A 146 -4.94 -5.36 -8.87
N LEU A 147 -5.10 -4.03 -8.90
CA LEU A 147 -4.25 -3.11 -8.15
C LEU A 147 -4.54 -3.18 -6.65
N VAL A 148 -5.80 -3.29 -6.24
CA VAL A 148 -6.18 -3.48 -4.83
C VAL A 148 -5.60 -4.78 -4.29
N ASP A 149 -5.74 -5.91 -5.01
CA ASP A 149 -5.14 -7.18 -4.63
C ASP A 149 -3.59 -7.12 -4.55
N TYR A 150 -2.97 -6.44 -5.50
CA TYR A 150 -1.51 -6.20 -5.45
C TYR A 150 -1.10 -5.42 -4.22
N LEU A 151 -1.79 -4.32 -3.91
CA LEU A 151 -1.52 -3.47 -2.75
C LEU A 151 -1.74 -4.23 -1.43
N ASP A 152 -2.78 -5.04 -1.35
CA ASP A 152 -3.06 -5.88 -0.16
C ASP A 152 -1.96 -6.92 0.05
N ARG A 153 -1.58 -7.66 -1.00
CA ARG A 153 -0.45 -8.62 -0.94
C ARG A 153 0.88 -7.98 -0.57
N LYS A 154 1.11 -6.73 -0.96
CA LYS A 154 2.29 -5.94 -0.55
C LYS A 154 2.16 -5.38 0.87
N GLY A 155 1.04 -5.59 1.54
CA GLY A 155 0.77 -5.06 2.87
C GLY A 155 0.53 -3.54 2.91
N ALA A 156 0.40 -2.89 1.74
CA ALA A 156 0.19 -1.45 1.66
C ALA A 156 -1.19 -0.99 2.16
N LEU A 157 -2.16 -1.92 2.21
CA LEU A 157 -3.52 -1.68 2.71
C LEU A 157 -3.70 -2.11 4.17
N ARG A 158 -2.69 -2.72 4.78
CA ARG A 158 -2.78 -3.13 6.18
C ARG A 158 -2.82 -1.90 7.07
N VAL A 159 -3.87 -1.81 7.86
CA VAL A 159 -3.92 -0.87 8.98
C VAL A 159 -3.11 -1.52 10.11
N PRO A 160 -2.01 -0.92 10.56
CA PRO A 160 -1.27 -1.45 11.72
C PRO A 160 -2.21 -1.54 12.92
N PRO A 161 -1.98 -2.48 13.85
CA PRO A 161 -2.70 -2.50 15.13
C PRO A 161 -2.61 -1.13 15.83
N PHE A 162 -3.71 -0.71 16.46
CA PHE A 162 -3.82 0.59 17.11
C PHE A 162 -2.64 0.92 18.02
N ASP A 163 -2.20 -0.04 18.81
CA ASP A 163 -1.11 0.07 19.78
C ASP A 163 0.26 0.37 19.13
N THR A 164 0.49 -0.09 17.88
CA THR A 164 1.76 0.10 17.16
C THR A 164 1.83 1.39 16.33
N ILE A 165 0.69 2.10 16.17
CA ILE A 165 0.63 3.35 15.41
C ILE A 165 1.27 4.48 16.22
N ALA A 166 2.19 5.26 15.60
CA ALA A 166 2.70 6.48 16.22
C ALA A 166 1.57 7.50 16.42
N THR A 167 1.45 8.04 17.61
CA THR A 167 0.46 9.07 17.90
C THR A 167 0.84 10.39 17.22
N GLU A 168 -0.08 10.98 16.50
CA GLU A 168 0.12 12.26 15.83
C GLU A 168 0.33 13.38 16.84
N GLY A 169 1.37 14.20 16.63
CA GLY A 169 1.71 15.32 17.49
C GLY A 169 2.33 14.95 18.84
N ALA A 170 2.51 13.66 19.15
CA ALA A 170 3.18 13.21 20.35
C ALA A 170 4.70 13.13 20.20
N THR A 171 5.41 13.42 21.27
CA THR A 171 6.85 13.39 21.39
C THR A 171 7.28 12.60 22.63
N LEU A 172 8.57 12.34 22.77
CA LEU A 172 9.10 11.71 24.00
C LEU A 172 8.89 12.56 25.26
N ALA A 173 8.72 13.88 25.13
CA ALA A 173 8.43 14.77 26.25
C ALA A 173 7.01 14.57 26.84
N ASP A 174 6.13 13.95 26.09
CA ASP A 174 4.77 13.63 26.57
C ASP A 174 4.76 12.35 27.45
N LEU A 175 5.89 11.65 27.58
CA LEU A 175 6.05 10.47 28.41
C LEU A 175 6.63 10.82 29.78
N SER A 176 6.18 10.12 30.83
CA SER A 176 6.64 10.30 32.21
C SER A 176 7.94 9.54 32.44
N SER A 177 9.05 10.30 32.60
CA SER A 177 10.34 9.70 32.96
C SER A 177 10.25 8.90 34.25
N LYS A 178 9.51 9.39 35.26
CA LYS A 178 9.28 8.72 36.52
C LYS A 178 8.59 7.35 36.34
N ARG A 179 7.60 7.26 35.41
CA ARG A 179 6.89 6.02 35.11
C ARG A 179 7.80 5.03 34.39
N LEU A 180 8.62 5.50 33.46
CA LEU A 180 9.59 4.66 32.76
C LEU A 180 10.66 4.09 33.70
N GLU A 181 11.19 4.90 34.63
CA GLU A 181 12.12 4.47 35.66
C GLU A 181 11.48 3.40 36.57
N TRP A 182 10.29 3.69 37.12
CA TRP A 182 9.54 2.74 37.92
C TRP A 182 9.30 1.43 37.21
N PHE A 183 8.89 1.47 35.94
CA PHE A 183 8.68 0.26 35.13
C PHE A 183 9.97 -0.55 35.01
N LEU A 184 11.08 0.11 34.65
CA LEU A 184 12.38 -0.56 34.49
C LEU A 184 12.84 -1.24 35.77
N GLU A 185 12.73 -0.57 36.90
CA GLU A 185 13.09 -1.11 38.22
C GLU A 185 12.23 -2.31 38.60
N THR A 186 10.90 -2.17 38.45
CA THR A 186 9.92 -3.21 38.76
C THR A 186 10.11 -4.42 37.85
N ALA A 187 10.22 -4.24 36.54
CA ALA A 187 10.37 -5.30 35.56
C ALA A 187 11.67 -6.09 35.79
N ARG A 188 12.75 -5.43 36.21
CA ARG A 188 14.01 -6.09 36.56
C ARG A 188 13.90 -6.93 37.83
N ARG A 189 13.26 -6.38 38.86
CA ARG A 189 13.10 -7.09 40.13
C ARG A 189 12.19 -8.29 39.98
N GLU A 190 11.06 -8.15 39.31
CA GLU A 190 10.00 -9.16 39.25
C GLU A 190 10.17 -10.18 38.10
N ARG A 191 10.81 -9.77 37.02
CA ARG A 191 10.87 -10.57 35.78
C ARG A 191 12.27 -10.75 35.19
N GLY A 192 13.32 -10.28 35.85
CA GLY A 192 14.69 -10.38 35.34
C GLY A 192 14.88 -9.64 34.01
N PHE A 193 14.22 -8.51 33.84
CA PHE A 193 14.22 -7.73 32.58
C PHE A 193 15.66 -7.38 32.16
N PRO A 194 16.06 -7.58 30.87
CA PRO A 194 17.46 -7.63 30.45
C PRO A 194 18.18 -6.28 30.42
N LEU A 195 17.46 -5.17 30.45
CA LEU A 195 18.08 -3.85 30.36
C LEU A 195 18.72 -3.41 31.69
N LYS A 196 19.82 -2.67 31.64
CA LYS A 196 20.56 -2.18 32.81
C LYS A 196 19.74 -1.12 33.58
N PRO A 197 20.01 -0.92 34.89
CA PRO A 197 19.49 0.26 35.60
C PRO A 197 19.88 1.54 34.90
N ARG A 198 19.01 2.52 34.91
CA ARG A 198 19.23 3.83 34.26
C ARG A 198 19.44 3.77 32.75
N THR A 199 18.92 2.73 32.07
CA THR A 199 18.84 2.73 30.61
C THR A 199 18.06 3.96 30.15
N ALA A 200 18.56 4.66 29.13
CA ALA A 200 17.91 5.83 28.59
C ALA A 200 16.47 5.53 28.10
N PRO A 201 15.52 6.45 28.30
CA PRO A 201 14.11 6.25 27.92
C PRO A 201 13.88 5.78 26.47
N ASP A 202 14.61 6.35 25.52
CA ASP A 202 14.50 5.97 24.10
C ASP A 202 14.98 4.52 23.86
N ALA A 203 16.03 4.09 24.54
CA ALA A 203 16.54 2.70 24.44
C ALA A 203 15.56 1.71 25.07
N LEU A 204 14.93 2.06 26.19
CA LEU A 204 13.87 1.24 26.81
C LEU A 204 12.66 1.13 25.87
N LEU A 205 12.17 2.23 25.34
CA LEU A 205 11.01 2.25 24.44
C LEU A 205 11.28 1.52 23.13
N LYS A 206 12.48 1.62 22.56
CA LYS A 206 12.89 0.83 21.39
C LYS A 206 12.91 -0.67 21.71
N HIS A 207 13.45 -1.06 22.86
CA HIS A 207 13.46 -2.45 23.27
C HIS A 207 12.04 -3.04 23.44
N LEU A 208 11.10 -2.21 23.89
CA LEU A 208 9.69 -2.57 24.05
C LEU A 208 8.87 -2.46 22.76
N ASN A 209 9.47 -2.04 21.62
CA ASN A 209 8.79 -1.75 20.36
C ASN A 209 7.67 -0.67 20.48
N LEU A 210 7.90 0.31 21.33
CA LEU A 210 6.96 1.40 21.62
C LEU A 210 7.28 2.70 20.86
N LEU A 211 8.18 2.64 19.88
CA LEU A 211 8.49 3.77 18.98
C LEU A 211 8.30 3.35 17.51
N ASP A 212 7.74 4.26 16.72
CA ASP A 212 7.81 4.25 15.26
C ASP A 212 8.77 5.36 14.82
N GLY A 213 10.00 4.97 14.46
CA GLY A 213 11.12 5.91 14.30
C GLY A 213 11.49 6.56 15.62
N HIS A 214 11.20 7.87 15.75
CA HIS A 214 11.43 8.65 16.97
C HIS A 214 10.13 9.05 17.68
N ARG A 215 8.97 8.62 17.18
CA ARG A 215 7.66 9.01 17.73
C ARG A 215 7.10 7.91 18.61
N PRO A 216 6.54 8.26 19.78
CA PRO A 216 5.89 7.29 20.65
C PRO A 216 4.62 6.73 19.98
N THR A 217 4.42 5.43 20.13
CA THR A 217 3.20 4.75 19.67
C THR A 217 2.03 5.02 20.63
N ASN A 218 0.82 4.69 20.21
CA ASN A 218 -0.36 4.78 21.08
C ASN A 218 -0.16 3.96 22.37
N ALA A 219 0.45 2.77 22.28
CA ALA A 219 0.76 1.97 23.46
C ALA A 219 1.77 2.68 24.38
N ALA A 220 2.79 3.35 23.84
CA ALA A 220 3.74 4.11 24.65
C ALA A 220 3.05 5.21 25.47
N LEU A 221 2.12 5.94 24.86
CA LEU A 221 1.36 6.99 25.54
C LEU A 221 0.38 6.43 26.57
N LEU A 222 -0.30 5.34 26.24
CA LEU A 222 -1.24 4.73 27.20
C LEU A 222 -0.53 4.14 28.41
N LEU A 223 0.66 3.58 28.24
CA LEU A 223 1.44 2.98 29.32
C LEU A 223 2.24 4.00 30.13
N PHE A 224 2.83 4.99 29.46
CA PHE A 224 3.85 5.84 30.04
C PHE A 224 3.59 7.35 29.86
N GLY A 225 2.46 7.72 29.25
CA GLY A 225 2.11 9.13 29.01
C GLY A 225 1.84 9.90 30.31
N SER A 226 2.31 11.12 30.41
CA SER A 226 1.98 12.02 31.53
C SER A 226 0.52 12.46 31.53
N ALA A 227 -0.10 12.53 30.35
CA ALA A 227 -1.51 12.85 30.16
C ALA A 227 -2.06 12.17 28.90
N PRO A 228 -2.29 10.82 28.90
CA PRO A 228 -2.74 10.07 27.73
C PRO A 228 -4.05 10.60 27.14
N GLN A 229 -4.95 11.09 27.97
CA GLN A 229 -6.26 11.61 27.58
C GLN A 229 -6.19 12.88 26.71
N ARG A 230 -5.04 13.55 26.68
CA ARG A 230 -4.78 14.67 25.74
C ARG A 230 -4.82 14.19 24.28
N PHE A 231 -4.34 12.97 24.03
CA PHE A 231 -4.29 12.34 22.71
C PHE A 231 -5.45 11.39 22.49
N HIS A 232 -5.80 10.62 23.50
CA HIS A 232 -6.84 9.58 23.48
C HIS A 232 -7.91 9.91 24.53
N ARG A 233 -8.86 10.76 24.17
CA ARG A 233 -9.89 11.31 25.10
C ARG A 233 -10.71 10.23 25.81
N THR A 234 -10.86 9.07 25.20
CA THR A 234 -11.65 7.96 25.76
C THR A 234 -10.79 6.93 26.51
N ALA A 235 -9.48 7.18 26.65
CA ALA A 235 -8.58 6.29 27.39
C ALA A 235 -8.75 6.50 28.90
N GLU A 236 -9.92 6.12 29.42
CA GLU A 236 -10.28 6.19 30.82
C GLU A 236 -11.10 4.97 31.22
N THR A 237 -10.93 4.50 32.44
CA THR A 237 -11.71 3.39 32.99
C THR A 237 -12.89 3.94 33.79
N LYS A 238 -14.10 3.53 33.41
CA LYS A 238 -15.35 3.89 34.11
C LYS A 238 -15.87 2.71 34.92
N CYS A 239 -15.80 2.84 36.24
CA CYS A 239 -16.33 1.83 37.15
C CYS A 239 -17.69 2.29 37.66
N VAL A 240 -18.70 1.43 37.56
CA VAL A 240 -20.03 1.66 38.12
C VAL A 240 -20.43 0.50 39.01
N PHE A 241 -21.04 0.83 40.15
CA PHE A 241 -21.64 -0.15 41.04
C PHE A 241 -23.16 -0.03 40.98
N CYS A 242 -23.84 -1.16 40.73
CA CYS A 242 -25.30 -1.25 40.66
C CYS A 242 -25.77 -2.24 41.73
N HIS A 243 -26.88 -1.90 42.39
CA HIS A 243 -27.59 -2.85 43.23
C HIS A 243 -28.45 -3.79 42.38
N GLY A 244 -28.28 -5.09 42.54
CA GLY A 244 -29.03 -6.12 41.80
C GLY A 244 -28.45 -6.48 40.45
N THR A 245 -29.22 -7.19 39.62
CA THR A 245 -28.79 -7.76 38.34
C THR A 245 -29.19 -6.95 37.11
N GLU A 246 -29.92 -5.83 37.31
CA GLU A 246 -30.39 -4.99 36.22
C GLU A 246 -29.62 -3.68 36.13
N TYR A 247 -29.29 -3.25 34.93
CA TYR A 247 -28.69 -1.96 34.65
C TYR A 247 -29.74 -0.86 34.73
N ARG A 248 -29.72 -0.07 35.81
CA ARG A 248 -30.64 1.07 36.01
C ARG A 248 -29.83 2.37 36.03
N ARG A 249 -30.41 3.48 35.50
CA ARG A 249 -29.74 4.77 35.34
C ARG A 249 -29.27 5.44 36.65
N ARG A 250 -29.68 5.00 37.80
CA ARG A 250 -29.17 5.48 39.11
C ARG A 250 -28.17 4.46 39.63
N PHE A 251 -26.89 4.75 39.44
CA PHE A 251 -25.81 3.94 39.99
C PHE A 251 -25.64 4.21 41.47
N ALA A 252 -25.36 3.20 42.27
CA ALA A 252 -25.02 3.36 43.66
C ALA A 252 -23.67 4.06 43.86
N SER A 253 -22.74 3.81 42.95
CA SER A 253 -21.45 4.50 42.87
C SER A 253 -20.98 4.55 41.42
N GLN A 254 -20.29 5.61 41.06
CA GLN A 254 -19.60 5.76 39.76
C GLN A 254 -18.28 6.45 39.97
N GLN A 255 -17.23 5.89 39.41
CA GLN A 255 -15.89 6.46 39.41
C GLN A 255 -15.29 6.41 37.99
N ILE A 256 -14.49 7.43 37.63
CA ILE A 256 -13.80 7.53 36.38
C ILE A 256 -12.33 7.68 36.72
N TYR A 257 -11.51 6.77 36.21
CA TYR A 257 -10.07 6.77 36.35
C TYR A 257 -9.41 7.20 35.05
N GLY A 258 -8.59 8.24 35.10
CA GLY A 258 -7.72 8.71 34.02
C GLY A 258 -6.26 8.40 34.33
N GLY A 259 -5.35 9.09 33.67
CA GLY A 259 -3.92 8.83 33.79
C GLY A 259 -3.45 7.71 32.87
N ASP A 260 -2.28 7.13 33.13
CA ASP A 260 -1.78 5.99 32.37
C ASP A 260 -2.48 4.68 32.79
N LEU A 261 -2.28 3.60 32.01
CA LEU A 261 -2.94 2.31 32.28
C LEU A 261 -2.51 1.66 33.61
N PHE A 262 -1.40 2.07 34.23
CA PHE A 262 -1.02 1.58 35.55
C PHE A 262 -1.72 2.36 36.69
N GLU A 263 -2.23 3.55 36.40
CA GLU A 263 -3.01 4.36 37.35
C GLU A 263 -4.48 3.98 37.34
N GLN A 264 -5.01 3.54 36.20
CA GLN A 264 -6.38 3.09 36.02
C GLN A 264 -6.63 1.71 36.62
#